data_5f5c61a257c9cab9f691db74be90e440
#
_entry.id   5f5c61a257c9cab9f691db74be90e440
#
_cell.length_a   1.000
_cell.length_b   1.000
_cell.length_c   1.000
_cell.angle_alpha   90.00
_cell.angle_beta   90.00
_cell.angle_gamma   90.00
#
_symmetry.space_group_name_H-M   'P 1'
#
loop_
_entity.id
_entity.type
_entity.pdbx_description
1 polymer ?
#
loop_
_entity_poly.entity_id
_entity_poly.type
_entity_poly.pdbx_seq_one_letter_code
_entity_poly.pdbx_strand_id
1 'polypeptide(L)'
;MNSRLHADRLRLFTEESIAVHQEYRSDEELLRQFRHFMAWQVAYLLPFFSEFETRPDTAAAVKFIVSDLMGSGVSTRDTEVARIIPIMVRLLPASALQALASAMELNARTLEINLANCRSLSERTDISEGISEQDFCAAFRCTTTFDECLELIDLTIALGHTLKRLVHSRLLGMTLRAMHRPAHTAGFGAMQDFLEKGYATFHAIDDVDYFLGQFAERITTVFTRICKQPLADLDPTPVRYG
;
A
#
# COMPACT_ATOMS: atom_id res chain seq x y z
N MET A 1 -0.44 -27.73 6.22
CA MET A 1 0.86 -27.07 6.49
C MET A 1 0.90 -25.61 6.02
N ASN A 2 0.41 -25.30 4.83
CA ASN A 2 0.43 -23.93 4.29
C ASN A 2 -0.37 -22.88 5.08
N SER A 3 -1.60 -23.19 5.58
CA SER A 3 -2.44 -22.22 6.28
C SER A 3 -1.81 -21.68 7.58
N ARG A 4 -1.06 -22.52 8.32
CA ARG A 4 -0.36 -22.08 9.53
C ARG A 4 0.77 -21.10 9.20
N LEU A 5 1.57 -21.38 8.17
CA LEU A 5 2.64 -20.50 7.71
C LEU A 5 2.09 -19.13 7.28
N HIS A 6 0.97 -19.11 6.53
CA HIS A 6 0.35 -17.85 6.11
C HIS A 6 -0.24 -17.07 7.30
N ALA A 7 -0.80 -17.78 8.29
CA ALA A 7 -1.29 -17.15 9.52
C ALA A 7 -0.17 -16.52 10.34
N ASP A 8 0.97 -17.21 10.45
CA ASP A 8 2.13 -16.69 11.19
C ASP A 8 2.76 -15.48 10.49
N ARG A 9 2.87 -15.51 9.15
CA ARG A 9 3.29 -14.34 8.36
C ARG A 9 2.30 -13.17 8.50
N LEU A 10 1.00 -13.45 8.43
CA LEU A 10 -0.02 -12.41 8.60
C LEU A 10 0.09 -11.72 9.97
N ARG A 11 0.32 -12.48 11.06
CA ARG A 11 0.54 -11.92 12.38
C ARG A 11 1.79 -11.05 12.43
N LEU A 12 2.94 -11.60 11.97
CA LEU A 12 4.21 -10.92 11.98
C LEU A 12 4.09 -9.53 11.33
N PHE A 13 3.67 -9.47 10.06
CA PHE A 13 3.59 -8.21 9.34
C PHE A 13 2.51 -7.26 9.86
N THR A 14 1.45 -7.79 10.48
CA THR A 14 0.47 -6.95 11.17
C THR A 14 1.08 -6.30 12.42
N GLU A 15 1.86 -7.04 13.20
CA GLU A 15 2.55 -6.54 14.38
C GLU A 15 3.62 -5.50 14.01
N GLU A 16 4.40 -5.74 12.95
CA GLU A 16 5.37 -4.77 12.41
C GLU A 16 4.67 -3.48 11.97
N SER A 17 3.61 -3.57 11.20
CA SER A 17 2.84 -2.40 10.77
C SER A 17 2.27 -1.60 11.95
N ILE A 18 1.73 -2.28 12.98
CA ILE A 18 1.24 -1.64 14.20
C ILE A 18 2.38 -0.93 14.94
N ALA A 19 3.57 -1.54 15.04
CA ALA A 19 4.71 -0.94 15.69
C ALA A 19 5.12 0.38 15.02
N VAL A 20 5.21 0.40 13.68
CA VAL A 20 5.52 1.62 12.93
C VAL A 20 4.43 2.69 13.13
N HIS A 21 3.16 2.30 13.15
CA HIS A 21 2.07 3.23 13.43
C HIS A 21 2.14 3.83 14.85
N GLN A 22 2.52 3.03 15.85
CA GLN A 22 2.69 3.52 17.20
C GLN A 22 3.88 4.49 17.30
N GLU A 23 4.96 4.19 16.58
CA GLU A 23 6.16 5.01 16.55
C GLU A 23 5.87 6.45 16.11
N TYR A 24 5.30 6.66 14.91
CA TYR A 24 5.05 8.02 14.43
C TYR A 24 3.87 8.72 15.14
N ARG A 25 2.98 7.96 15.80
CA ARG A 25 1.87 8.54 16.56
C ARG A 25 2.26 8.95 17.98
N SER A 26 3.35 8.43 18.50
CA SER A 26 3.86 8.81 19.83
C SER A 26 4.49 10.22 19.85
N ASP A 27 4.76 10.79 18.68
CA ASP A 27 5.34 12.11 18.47
C ASP A 27 4.40 12.94 17.56
N GLU A 28 3.81 14.01 18.11
CA GLU A 28 2.86 14.87 17.39
C GLU A 28 3.49 15.55 16.17
N GLU A 29 4.76 15.94 16.28
CA GLU A 29 5.49 16.57 15.19
C GLU A 29 5.74 15.58 14.05
N LEU A 30 6.25 14.39 14.37
CA LEU A 30 6.48 13.33 13.40
C LEU A 30 5.17 12.89 12.74
N LEU A 31 4.06 12.80 13.49
CA LEU A 31 2.74 12.50 12.95
C LEU A 31 2.28 13.55 11.92
N ARG A 32 2.53 14.83 12.23
CA ARG A 32 2.18 15.95 11.32
C ARG A 32 3.02 15.86 10.04
N GLN A 33 4.34 15.72 10.18
CA GLN A 33 5.28 15.58 9.07
C GLN A 33 4.96 14.38 8.20
N PHE A 34 4.68 13.24 8.80
CA PHE A 34 4.35 12.02 8.08
C PHE A 34 3.05 12.15 7.28
N ARG A 35 2.03 12.83 7.81
CA ARG A 35 0.79 13.12 7.06
C ARG A 35 1.05 14.00 5.84
N HIS A 36 1.83 15.06 5.98
CA HIS A 36 2.20 15.94 4.87
C HIS A 36 3.02 15.19 3.81
N PHE A 37 4.00 14.41 4.26
CA PHE A 37 4.81 13.55 3.39
C PHE A 37 3.95 12.58 2.60
N MET A 38 3.02 11.86 3.23
CA MET A 38 2.16 10.89 2.56
C MET A 38 1.21 11.54 1.56
N ALA A 39 0.65 12.72 1.89
CA ALA A 39 -0.19 13.48 0.97
C ALA A 39 0.61 13.91 -0.26
N TRP A 40 1.83 14.42 -0.05
CA TRP A 40 2.74 14.81 -1.12
C TRP A 40 3.12 13.61 -2.00
N GLN A 41 3.49 12.48 -1.39
CA GLN A 41 3.90 11.27 -2.11
C GLN A 41 2.78 10.74 -3.03
N VAL A 42 1.54 10.70 -2.54
CA VAL A 42 0.38 10.32 -3.35
C VAL A 42 0.22 11.25 -4.54
N ALA A 43 0.28 12.57 -4.32
CA ALA A 43 0.14 13.57 -5.38
C ALA A 43 1.31 13.51 -6.38
N TYR A 44 2.52 13.20 -5.92
CA TYR A 44 3.69 13.00 -6.76
C TYR A 44 3.57 11.76 -7.65
N LEU A 45 3.03 10.65 -7.10
CA LEU A 45 2.95 9.37 -7.81
C LEU A 45 1.81 9.31 -8.83
N LEU A 46 0.64 9.87 -8.52
CA LEU A 46 -0.56 9.75 -9.37
C LEU A 46 -0.34 10.13 -10.83
N PRO A 47 0.34 11.24 -11.18
CA PRO A 47 0.57 11.63 -12.57
C PRO A 47 1.29 10.58 -13.42
N PHE A 48 2.14 9.75 -12.82
CA PHE A 48 2.83 8.67 -13.52
C PHE A 48 1.90 7.54 -13.97
N PHE A 49 0.69 7.50 -13.42
CA PHE A 49 -0.34 6.49 -13.73
C PHE A 49 -1.53 7.08 -14.49
N SER A 50 -1.45 8.32 -14.99
CA SER A 50 -2.56 9.01 -15.66
C SER A 50 -3.12 8.28 -16.88
N GLU A 51 -2.33 7.46 -17.57
CA GLU A 51 -2.80 6.64 -18.70
C GLU A 51 -3.86 5.58 -18.28
N PHE A 52 -3.80 5.12 -17.02
CA PHE A 52 -4.80 4.19 -16.49
C PHE A 52 -6.15 4.86 -16.24
N GLU A 53 -6.19 6.20 -16.11
CA GLU A 53 -7.43 6.96 -15.92
C GLU A 53 -8.32 6.96 -17.16
N THR A 54 -7.77 6.64 -18.34
CA THR A 54 -8.52 6.56 -19.59
C THR A 54 -9.49 5.37 -19.63
N ARG A 55 -9.27 4.36 -18.78
CA ARG A 55 -10.10 3.17 -18.66
C ARG A 55 -10.69 3.07 -17.25
N PRO A 56 -12.03 3.06 -17.09
CA PRO A 56 -12.68 3.04 -15.77
C PRO A 56 -12.26 1.86 -14.87
N ASP A 57 -12.04 0.67 -15.46
CA ASP A 57 -11.62 -0.54 -14.76
C ASP A 57 -10.22 -0.37 -14.13
N THR A 58 -9.26 0.15 -14.88
CA THR A 58 -7.87 0.35 -14.42
C THR A 58 -7.72 1.62 -13.56
N ALA A 59 -8.47 2.69 -13.84
CA ALA A 59 -8.49 3.90 -13.02
C ALA A 59 -8.87 3.61 -11.56
N ALA A 60 -9.93 2.81 -11.35
CA ALA A 60 -10.35 2.40 -10.02
C ALA A 60 -9.27 1.58 -9.30
N ALA A 61 -8.56 0.70 -10.02
CA ALA A 61 -7.49 -0.13 -9.47
C ALA A 61 -6.27 0.70 -9.03
N VAL A 62 -5.80 1.61 -9.87
CA VAL A 62 -4.69 2.52 -9.54
C VAL A 62 -5.05 3.40 -8.35
N LYS A 63 -6.24 3.99 -8.36
CA LYS A 63 -6.71 4.80 -7.23
C LYS A 63 -6.77 3.99 -5.94
N PHE A 64 -7.24 2.74 -5.98
CA PHE A 64 -7.26 1.85 -4.82
C PHE A 64 -5.83 1.56 -4.33
N ILE A 65 -4.90 1.21 -5.23
CA ILE A 65 -3.51 0.93 -4.86
C ILE A 65 -2.86 2.17 -4.23
N VAL A 66 -2.92 3.31 -4.90
CA VAL A 66 -2.20 4.52 -4.46
C VAL A 66 -2.84 5.14 -3.21
N SER A 67 -4.18 5.21 -3.15
CA SER A 67 -4.87 5.91 -2.06
C SER A 67 -5.22 5.01 -0.87
N ASP A 68 -5.61 3.76 -1.12
CA ASP A 68 -6.10 2.86 -0.07
C ASP A 68 -5.04 1.88 0.44
N LEU A 69 -4.07 1.47 -0.40
CA LEU A 69 -2.95 0.63 0.02
C LEU A 69 -1.75 1.44 0.47
N MET A 70 -1.41 2.52 -0.25
CA MET A 70 -0.24 3.35 0.04
C MET A 70 -0.58 4.60 0.87
N GLY A 71 -1.85 4.97 0.96
CA GLY A 71 -2.30 6.17 1.66
C GLY A 71 -2.43 6.01 3.19
N SER A 72 -2.60 7.13 3.90
CA SER A 72 -2.59 7.25 5.37
C SER A 72 -3.75 6.56 6.10
N GLY A 73 -4.77 6.04 5.38
CA GLY A 73 -5.97 5.42 5.98
C GLY A 73 -5.79 4.00 6.54
N VAL A 74 -4.57 3.45 6.48
CA VAL A 74 -4.28 2.03 6.78
C VAL A 74 -4.31 1.73 8.28
N SER A 75 -4.02 2.69 9.14
CA SER A 75 -3.72 2.46 10.56
C SER A 75 -4.84 1.88 11.43
N THR A 76 -6.12 2.23 11.16
CA THR A 76 -7.25 1.65 11.90
C THR A 76 -7.51 0.21 11.48
N ARG A 77 -7.25 -0.12 10.21
CA ARG A 77 -7.39 -1.47 9.66
C ARG A 77 -6.42 -2.47 10.27
N ASP A 78 -5.18 -2.07 10.53
CA ASP A 78 -4.16 -2.97 11.07
C ASP A 78 -4.52 -3.47 12.47
N THR A 79 -5.06 -2.60 13.32
CA THR A 79 -5.56 -3.01 14.64
C THR A 79 -6.80 -3.90 14.56
N GLU A 80 -7.67 -3.67 13.57
CA GLU A 80 -8.80 -4.56 13.28
C GLU A 80 -8.31 -5.93 12.80
N VAL A 81 -7.33 -5.97 11.86
CA VAL A 81 -6.73 -7.22 11.36
C VAL A 81 -6.16 -8.04 12.51
N ALA A 82 -5.35 -7.46 13.39
CA ALA A 82 -4.75 -8.18 14.52
C ALA A 82 -5.82 -8.91 15.37
N ARG A 83 -6.97 -8.26 15.60
CA ARG A 83 -8.06 -8.82 16.40
C ARG A 83 -8.81 -9.95 15.71
N ILE A 84 -8.91 -9.92 14.38
CA ILE A 84 -9.72 -10.90 13.63
C ILE A 84 -8.90 -12.05 13.02
N ILE A 85 -7.57 -12.01 13.06
CA ILE A 85 -6.70 -13.09 12.54
C ILE A 85 -7.16 -14.48 13.01
N PRO A 86 -7.49 -14.73 14.31
CA PRO A 86 -7.94 -16.06 14.74
C PRO A 86 -9.21 -16.54 14.06
N ILE A 87 -10.11 -15.61 13.71
CA ILE A 87 -11.35 -15.89 12.99
C ILE A 87 -11.05 -16.17 11.52
N MET A 88 -10.21 -15.33 10.89
CA MET A 88 -9.81 -15.46 9.49
C MET A 88 -9.13 -16.79 9.20
N VAL A 89 -8.24 -17.24 10.09
CA VAL A 89 -7.54 -18.54 9.97
C VAL A 89 -8.50 -19.72 9.96
N ARG A 90 -9.67 -19.61 10.63
CA ARG A 90 -10.68 -20.67 10.67
C ARG A 90 -11.64 -20.65 9.48
N LEU A 91 -11.90 -19.47 8.93
CA LEU A 91 -12.94 -19.28 7.92
C LEU A 91 -12.43 -19.18 6.49
N LEU A 92 -11.20 -18.67 6.31
CA LEU A 92 -10.66 -18.40 4.99
C LEU A 92 -9.87 -19.59 4.43
N PRO A 93 -9.97 -19.84 3.11
CA PRO A 93 -9.11 -20.79 2.44
C PRO A 93 -7.64 -20.33 2.47
N ALA A 94 -6.70 -21.27 2.37
CA ALA A 94 -5.27 -21.00 2.42
C ALA A 94 -4.80 -19.95 1.40
N SER A 95 -5.41 -19.89 0.22
CA SER A 95 -5.11 -18.90 -0.82
C SER A 95 -5.51 -17.48 -0.42
N ALA A 96 -6.63 -17.30 0.28
CA ALA A 96 -7.05 -16.00 0.80
C ALA A 96 -6.14 -15.55 1.96
N LEU A 97 -5.77 -16.47 2.87
CA LEU A 97 -4.79 -16.18 3.92
C LEU A 97 -3.41 -15.82 3.34
N GLN A 98 -2.99 -16.49 2.26
CA GLN A 98 -1.76 -16.13 1.54
C GLN A 98 -1.82 -14.71 0.99
N ALA A 99 -2.92 -14.35 0.32
CA ALA A 99 -3.08 -13.00 -0.23
C ALA A 99 -3.05 -11.93 0.86
N LEU A 100 -3.74 -12.17 1.98
CA LEU A 100 -3.73 -11.25 3.11
C LEU A 100 -2.35 -11.12 3.75
N ALA A 101 -1.63 -12.23 3.94
CA ALA A 101 -0.27 -12.19 4.45
C ALA A 101 0.68 -11.41 3.53
N SER A 102 0.57 -11.59 2.21
CA SER A 102 1.39 -10.84 1.24
C SER A 102 0.98 -9.35 1.17
N ALA A 103 -0.31 -9.04 1.32
CA ALA A 103 -0.77 -7.65 1.41
C ALA A 103 -0.25 -6.95 2.67
N MET A 104 -0.25 -7.62 3.82
CA MET A 104 0.29 -7.08 5.06
C MET A 104 1.82 -6.95 5.02
N GLU A 105 2.53 -7.88 4.39
CA GLU A 105 3.97 -7.76 4.14
C GLU A 105 4.29 -6.52 3.30
N LEU A 106 3.58 -6.35 2.18
CA LEU A 106 3.74 -5.17 1.32
C LEU A 106 3.46 -3.87 2.10
N ASN A 107 2.37 -3.86 2.89
CA ASN A 107 2.01 -2.72 3.72
C ASN A 107 3.09 -2.40 4.76
N ALA A 108 3.57 -3.38 5.53
CA ALA A 108 4.58 -3.17 6.56
C ALA A 108 5.88 -2.62 5.96
N ARG A 109 6.42 -3.25 4.91
CA ARG A 109 7.64 -2.80 4.23
C ARG A 109 7.50 -1.40 3.63
N THR A 110 6.38 -1.10 2.97
CA THR A 110 6.12 0.23 2.40
C THR A 110 6.04 1.29 3.51
N LEU A 111 5.40 0.96 4.63
CA LEU A 111 5.25 1.88 5.76
C LEU A 111 6.59 2.19 6.42
N GLU A 112 7.44 1.18 6.62
CA GLU A 112 8.81 1.35 7.14
C GLU A 112 9.65 2.26 6.23
N ILE A 113 9.65 2.00 4.92
CA ILE A 113 10.33 2.82 3.92
C ILE A 113 9.81 4.26 3.96
N ASN A 114 8.50 4.44 4.01
CA ASN A 114 7.90 5.77 4.05
C ASN A 114 8.27 6.54 5.33
N LEU A 115 8.30 5.88 6.48
CA LEU A 115 8.70 6.52 7.73
C LEU A 115 10.19 6.89 7.74
N ALA A 116 11.06 5.99 7.27
CA ALA A 116 12.49 6.27 7.13
C ALA A 116 12.74 7.44 6.17
N ASN A 117 12.01 7.48 5.06
CA ASN A 117 12.06 8.57 4.09
C ASN A 117 11.60 9.90 4.68
N CYS A 118 10.47 9.91 5.38
CA CYS A 118 9.96 11.11 6.04
C CYS A 118 10.98 11.69 7.02
N ARG A 119 11.65 10.86 7.82
CA ARG A 119 12.72 11.27 8.75
C ARG A 119 13.92 11.84 8.02
N SER A 120 14.44 11.13 7.01
CA SER A 120 15.57 11.60 6.23
C SER A 120 15.26 12.91 5.50
N LEU A 121 14.00 13.10 5.08
CA LEU A 121 13.56 14.34 4.45
C LEU A 121 13.45 15.48 5.45
N SER A 122 12.93 15.24 6.66
CA SER A 122 12.80 16.26 7.71
C SER A 122 14.15 16.79 8.23
N GLU A 123 15.22 16.01 8.06
CA GLU A 123 16.59 16.46 8.35
C GLU A 123 17.14 17.42 7.28
N ARG A 124 16.52 17.47 6.08
CA ARG A 124 16.98 18.24 4.92
C ARG A 124 16.18 19.50 4.69
N THR A 125 14.88 19.44 4.92
CA THR A 125 13.95 20.54 4.64
C THR A 125 12.80 20.54 5.65
N ASP A 126 12.17 21.71 5.81
CA ASP A 126 10.92 21.81 6.55
C ASP A 126 9.78 21.29 5.67
N ILE A 127 9.31 20.06 5.97
CA ILE A 127 8.22 19.39 5.23
C ILE A 127 6.94 20.25 5.20
N SER A 128 6.71 21.11 6.22
CA SER A 128 5.54 21.99 6.28
C SER A 128 5.59 23.13 5.27
N GLU A 129 6.78 23.53 4.84
CA GLU A 129 7.00 24.55 3.82
C GLU A 129 6.84 23.99 2.39
N GLY A 130 6.86 22.67 2.23
CA GLY A 130 6.70 21.96 0.98
C GLY A 130 7.85 21.00 0.71
N ILE A 131 7.65 20.08 -0.20
CA ILE A 131 8.63 19.06 -0.58
C ILE A 131 8.95 19.24 -2.06
N SER A 132 10.26 19.33 -2.40
CA SER A 132 10.72 19.27 -3.78
C SER A 132 10.96 17.82 -4.21
N GLU A 133 10.85 17.55 -5.51
CA GLU A 133 11.25 16.25 -6.04
C GLU A 133 12.72 15.94 -5.76
N GLN A 134 13.57 16.95 -5.86
CA GLN A 134 15.00 16.82 -5.60
C GLN A 134 15.29 16.37 -4.16
N ASP A 135 14.67 17.02 -3.15
CA ASP A 135 14.87 16.67 -1.74
C ASP A 135 14.28 15.29 -1.41
N PHE A 136 13.10 14.99 -1.95
CA PHE A 136 12.49 13.67 -1.80
C PHE A 136 13.39 12.57 -2.35
N CYS A 137 13.88 12.70 -3.59
CA CYS A 137 14.75 11.69 -4.17
C CYS A 137 16.09 11.58 -3.44
N ALA A 138 16.64 12.69 -2.94
CA ALA A 138 17.85 12.67 -2.14
C ALA A 138 17.65 11.93 -0.81
N ALA A 139 16.54 12.19 -0.11
CA ALA A 139 16.17 11.49 1.12
C ALA A 139 15.93 9.99 0.87
N PHE A 140 15.18 9.66 -0.18
CA PHE A 140 14.86 8.29 -0.56
C PHE A 140 16.11 7.44 -0.80
N ARG A 141 17.10 7.96 -1.52
CA ARG A 141 18.38 7.27 -1.81
C ARG A 141 19.25 7.03 -0.58
N CYS A 142 19.04 7.76 0.50
CA CYS A 142 19.73 7.53 1.77
C CYS A 142 19.12 6.38 2.58
N THR A 143 17.86 6.03 2.33
CA THR A 143 17.10 5.09 3.15
C THR A 143 16.70 3.83 2.40
N THR A 144 16.69 3.86 1.07
CA THR A 144 16.13 2.77 0.25
C THR A 144 16.98 2.56 -1.00
N THR A 145 17.32 1.33 -1.29
CA THR A 145 18.05 0.92 -2.47
C THR A 145 17.10 0.62 -3.65
N PHE A 146 17.63 0.64 -4.86
CA PHE A 146 16.85 0.25 -6.04
C PHE A 146 16.44 -1.22 -6.02
N ASP A 147 17.25 -2.10 -5.44
CA ASP A 147 16.95 -3.53 -5.34
C ASP A 147 15.77 -3.78 -4.38
N GLU A 148 15.69 -3.06 -3.26
CA GLU A 148 14.51 -3.08 -2.38
C GLU A 148 13.24 -2.61 -3.09
N CYS A 149 13.34 -1.61 -3.97
CA CYS A 149 12.22 -1.19 -4.81
C CYS A 149 11.76 -2.31 -5.76
N LEU A 150 12.69 -3.03 -6.38
CA LEU A 150 12.36 -4.17 -7.24
C LEU A 150 11.69 -5.31 -6.47
N GLU A 151 12.15 -5.61 -5.25
CA GLU A 151 11.49 -6.60 -4.38
C GLU A 151 10.04 -6.21 -4.06
N LEU A 152 9.77 -4.93 -3.79
CA LEU A 152 8.40 -4.44 -3.57
C LEU A 152 7.53 -4.57 -4.82
N ILE A 153 8.09 -4.32 -6.00
CA ILE A 153 7.38 -4.52 -7.27
C ILE A 153 7.03 -6.00 -7.44
N ASP A 154 7.99 -6.89 -7.26
CA ASP A 154 7.78 -8.33 -7.40
C ASP A 154 6.71 -8.83 -6.42
N LEU A 155 6.74 -8.37 -5.17
CA LEU A 155 5.73 -8.69 -4.15
C LEU A 155 4.34 -8.18 -4.57
N THR A 156 4.27 -6.96 -5.12
CA THR A 156 3.01 -6.36 -5.61
C THR A 156 2.43 -7.17 -6.76
N ILE A 157 3.25 -7.54 -7.73
CA ILE A 157 2.82 -8.33 -8.90
C ILE A 157 2.39 -9.75 -8.49
N ALA A 158 3.14 -10.40 -7.60
CA ALA A 158 2.79 -11.71 -7.07
C ALA A 158 1.44 -11.67 -6.30
N LEU A 159 1.21 -10.61 -5.53
CA LEU A 159 -0.07 -10.35 -4.86
C LEU A 159 -1.19 -10.17 -5.90
N GLY A 160 -0.96 -9.35 -6.95
CA GLY A 160 -1.91 -9.11 -8.02
C GLY A 160 -2.35 -10.41 -8.72
N HIS A 161 -1.41 -11.29 -9.07
CA HIS A 161 -1.72 -12.60 -9.64
C HIS A 161 -2.49 -13.52 -8.66
N THR A 162 -2.23 -13.40 -7.37
CA THR A 162 -3.00 -14.14 -6.35
C THR A 162 -4.42 -13.60 -6.25
N LEU A 163 -4.60 -12.28 -6.24
CA LEU A 163 -5.90 -11.61 -6.24
C LEU A 163 -6.71 -11.96 -7.50
N LYS A 164 -6.08 -11.98 -8.70
CA LYS A 164 -6.73 -12.44 -9.94
C LYS A 164 -7.46 -13.77 -9.77
N ARG A 165 -6.82 -14.76 -9.14
CA ARG A 165 -7.43 -16.07 -8.90
C ARG A 165 -8.56 -16.01 -7.87
N LEU A 166 -8.44 -15.14 -6.87
CA LEU A 166 -9.41 -15.02 -5.79
C LEU A 166 -10.69 -14.27 -6.21
N VAL A 167 -10.56 -13.19 -6.97
CA VAL A 167 -11.73 -12.37 -7.37
C VAL A 167 -12.67 -13.09 -8.33
N HIS A 168 -12.21 -14.13 -9.04
CA HIS A 168 -13.07 -14.98 -9.84
C HIS A 168 -13.79 -16.09 -9.03
N SER A 169 -13.48 -16.20 -7.73
CA SER A 169 -14.16 -17.14 -6.84
C SER A 169 -15.53 -16.62 -6.42
N ARG A 170 -16.60 -17.24 -6.94
CA ARG A 170 -17.98 -16.93 -6.51
C ARG A 170 -18.17 -17.08 -5.00
N LEU A 171 -17.49 -18.07 -4.41
CA LEU A 171 -17.55 -18.31 -2.97
C LEU A 171 -17.00 -17.11 -2.18
N LEU A 172 -15.86 -16.54 -2.59
CA LEU A 172 -15.30 -15.37 -1.90
C LEU A 172 -16.23 -14.18 -1.95
N GLY A 173 -16.79 -13.85 -3.12
CA GLY A 173 -17.74 -12.75 -3.26
C GLY A 173 -19.03 -12.93 -2.43
N MET A 174 -19.51 -14.17 -2.29
CA MET A 174 -20.65 -14.48 -1.42
C MET A 174 -20.26 -14.34 0.06
N THR A 175 -19.09 -14.82 0.45
CA THR A 175 -18.59 -14.73 1.84
C THR A 175 -18.43 -13.28 2.25
N LEU A 176 -17.79 -12.45 1.44
CA LEU A 176 -17.62 -11.02 1.73
C LEU A 176 -18.98 -10.34 1.96
N ARG A 177 -19.95 -10.54 1.05
CA ARG A 177 -21.30 -9.97 1.20
C ARG A 177 -22.03 -10.48 2.45
N ALA A 178 -21.91 -11.76 2.77
CA ALA A 178 -22.54 -12.34 3.97
C ALA A 178 -21.92 -11.79 5.25
N MET A 179 -20.61 -11.46 5.23
CA MET A 179 -19.89 -10.94 6.39
C MET A 179 -20.06 -9.43 6.59
N HIS A 180 -20.62 -8.68 5.64
CA HIS A 180 -20.75 -7.22 5.72
C HIS A 180 -21.40 -6.77 7.05
N ARG A 181 -22.64 -7.16 7.31
CA ARG A 181 -23.35 -6.79 8.54
C ARG A 181 -22.68 -7.34 9.81
N PRO A 182 -22.34 -8.64 9.90
CA PRO A 182 -21.62 -9.17 11.06
C PRO A 182 -20.33 -8.43 11.38
N ALA A 183 -19.52 -8.10 10.37
CA ALA A 183 -18.24 -7.40 10.56
C ALA A 183 -18.46 -5.99 11.13
N HIS A 184 -19.39 -5.22 10.58
CA HIS A 184 -19.73 -3.89 11.09
C HIS A 184 -20.25 -3.94 12.53
N THR A 185 -21.14 -4.89 12.86
CA THR A 185 -21.66 -5.07 14.22
C THR A 185 -20.54 -5.45 15.21
N ALA A 186 -19.55 -6.22 14.75
CA ALA A 186 -18.43 -6.66 15.59
C ALA A 186 -17.29 -5.62 15.68
N GLY A 187 -17.42 -4.46 15.02
CA GLY A 187 -16.42 -3.39 15.03
C GLY A 187 -15.24 -3.62 14.07
N PHE A 188 -15.46 -4.37 12.98
CA PHE A 188 -14.48 -4.65 11.91
C PHE A 188 -14.93 -4.07 10.56
N GLY A 189 -15.74 -3.03 10.60
CA GLY A 189 -16.36 -2.46 9.40
C GLY A 189 -15.35 -1.90 8.43
N ALA A 190 -14.33 -1.17 8.90
CA ALA A 190 -13.33 -0.55 8.03
C ALA A 190 -12.53 -1.60 7.24
N MET A 191 -12.17 -2.72 7.88
CA MET A 191 -11.51 -3.84 7.19
C MET A 191 -12.44 -4.50 6.18
N GLN A 192 -13.71 -4.71 6.54
CA GLN A 192 -14.68 -5.32 5.64
C GLN A 192 -14.90 -4.46 4.38
N ASP A 193 -15.08 -3.15 4.55
CA ASP A 193 -15.26 -2.20 3.45
C ASP A 193 -14.04 -2.16 2.52
N PHE A 194 -12.85 -2.22 3.10
CA PHE A 194 -11.60 -2.31 2.34
C PHE A 194 -11.54 -3.60 1.51
N LEU A 195 -11.88 -4.75 2.10
CA LEU A 195 -11.86 -6.03 1.38
C LEU A 195 -12.93 -6.07 0.27
N GLU A 196 -14.12 -5.54 0.52
CA GLU A 196 -15.18 -5.43 -0.48
C GLU A 196 -14.80 -4.49 -1.62
N LYS A 197 -14.22 -3.32 -1.30
CA LYS A 197 -13.72 -2.36 -2.29
C LYS A 197 -12.61 -2.97 -3.14
N GLY A 198 -11.62 -3.62 -2.51
CA GLY A 198 -10.55 -4.30 -3.21
C GLY A 198 -11.06 -5.42 -4.12
N TYR A 199 -11.97 -6.27 -3.61
CA TYR A 199 -12.60 -7.31 -4.40
C TYR A 199 -13.33 -6.74 -5.62
N ALA A 200 -14.18 -5.74 -5.44
CA ALA A 200 -14.95 -5.12 -6.53
C ALA A 200 -14.03 -4.47 -7.56
N THR A 201 -13.00 -3.78 -7.10
CA THR A 201 -12.02 -3.09 -7.95
C THR A 201 -11.25 -4.10 -8.83
N PHE A 202 -10.69 -5.15 -8.24
CA PHE A 202 -9.94 -6.14 -9.01
C PHE A 202 -10.84 -7.04 -9.87
N HIS A 203 -12.08 -7.28 -9.45
CA HIS A 203 -13.04 -8.04 -10.23
C HIS A 203 -13.50 -7.29 -11.51
N ALA A 204 -13.43 -5.97 -11.49
CA ALA A 204 -13.81 -5.12 -12.62
C ALA A 204 -12.72 -5.00 -13.70
N ILE A 205 -11.48 -5.44 -13.43
CA ILE A 205 -10.41 -5.38 -14.43
C ILE A 205 -10.60 -6.49 -15.45
N ASP A 206 -10.76 -6.11 -16.73
CA ASP A 206 -10.98 -7.03 -17.82
C ASP A 206 -9.76 -7.94 -18.09
N ASP A 207 -8.57 -7.34 -18.15
CA ASP A 207 -7.30 -8.04 -18.36
C ASP A 207 -6.31 -7.70 -17.24
N VAL A 208 -6.33 -8.52 -16.19
CA VAL A 208 -5.46 -8.32 -15.00
C VAL A 208 -3.99 -8.51 -15.35
N ASP A 209 -3.63 -9.43 -16.25
CA ASP A 209 -2.22 -9.67 -16.60
C ASP A 209 -1.64 -8.49 -17.37
N TYR A 210 -2.40 -7.94 -18.31
CA TYR A 210 -2.02 -6.71 -19.01
C TYR A 210 -1.88 -5.54 -18.03
N PHE A 211 -2.87 -5.35 -17.14
CA PHE A 211 -2.83 -4.31 -16.12
C PHE A 211 -1.58 -4.43 -15.24
N LEU A 212 -1.30 -5.63 -14.71
CA LEU A 212 -0.14 -5.85 -13.85
C LEU A 212 1.18 -5.62 -14.59
N GLY A 213 1.28 -6.03 -15.86
CA GLY A 213 2.45 -5.77 -16.69
C GLY A 213 2.70 -4.28 -16.91
N GLN A 214 1.66 -3.52 -17.26
CA GLN A 214 1.76 -2.07 -17.44
C GLN A 214 2.07 -1.36 -16.11
N PHE A 215 1.44 -1.78 -15.01
CA PHE A 215 1.73 -1.24 -13.70
C PHE A 215 3.19 -1.47 -13.29
N ALA A 216 3.71 -2.69 -13.48
CA ALA A 216 5.10 -3.02 -13.18
C ALA A 216 6.09 -2.17 -13.99
N GLU A 217 5.85 -2.01 -15.28
CA GLU A 217 6.68 -1.17 -16.16
C GLU A 217 6.69 0.28 -15.67
N ARG A 218 5.51 0.80 -15.35
CA ARG A 218 5.36 2.18 -14.92
C ARG A 218 6.01 2.44 -13.56
N ILE A 219 5.77 1.61 -12.57
CA ILE A 219 6.37 1.78 -11.23
C ILE A 219 7.89 1.57 -11.27
N THR A 220 8.40 0.69 -12.13
CA THR A 220 9.84 0.54 -12.36
C THR A 220 10.44 1.81 -12.93
N THR A 221 9.74 2.48 -13.86
CA THR A 221 10.17 3.77 -14.41
C THR A 221 10.23 4.83 -13.31
N VAL A 222 9.23 4.89 -12.44
CA VAL A 222 9.19 5.82 -11.29
C VAL A 222 10.36 5.57 -10.35
N PHE A 223 10.59 4.34 -9.92
CA PHE A 223 11.73 4.03 -9.05
C PHE A 223 13.08 4.24 -9.72
N THR A 224 13.19 4.02 -11.04
CA THR A 224 14.39 4.37 -11.78
C THR A 224 14.64 5.88 -11.73
N ARG A 225 13.61 6.71 -11.91
CA ARG A 225 13.69 8.15 -11.77
C ARG A 225 14.13 8.54 -10.35
N ILE A 226 13.45 8.03 -9.33
CA ILE A 226 13.75 8.33 -7.93
C ILE A 226 15.17 7.92 -7.56
N CYS A 227 15.61 6.71 -7.92
CA CYS A 227 16.88 6.14 -7.45
C CYS A 227 18.09 6.50 -8.31
N LYS A 228 17.93 6.75 -9.62
CA LYS A 228 19.06 6.82 -10.57
C LYS A 228 19.17 8.12 -11.34
N GLN A 229 18.11 8.91 -11.50
CA GLN A 229 18.20 10.17 -12.26
C GLN A 229 19.10 11.16 -11.51
N PRO A 230 20.01 11.89 -12.18
CA PRO A 230 20.83 12.91 -11.52
C PRO A 230 19.96 13.92 -10.76
N LEU A 231 20.33 14.23 -9.51
CA LEU A 231 19.53 15.14 -8.68
C LEU A 231 19.38 16.53 -9.32
N ALA A 232 20.39 16.96 -10.07
CA ALA A 232 20.36 18.26 -10.79
C ALA A 232 19.28 18.32 -11.88
N ASP A 233 18.76 17.17 -12.35
CA ASP A 233 17.74 17.08 -13.40
C ASP A 233 16.32 16.96 -12.81
N LEU A 234 16.18 16.95 -11.47
CA LEU A 234 14.93 16.86 -10.74
C LEU A 234 14.43 18.27 -10.34
N ASP A 235 13.12 18.42 -10.21
CA ASP A 235 12.53 19.71 -9.86
C ASP A 235 12.91 20.12 -8.42
N PRO A 236 13.63 21.26 -8.26
CA PRO A 236 14.01 21.78 -6.94
C PRO A 236 12.87 22.58 -6.28
N THR A 237 11.72 22.77 -6.96
CA THR A 237 10.63 23.62 -6.46
C THR A 237 9.81 22.90 -5.40
N PRO A 238 9.74 23.41 -4.15
CA PRO A 238 8.88 22.83 -3.14
C PRO A 238 7.40 22.97 -3.49
N VAL A 239 6.65 21.88 -3.35
CA VAL A 239 5.18 21.88 -3.54
C VAL A 239 4.51 21.46 -2.26
N ARG A 240 3.46 22.20 -1.88
CA ARG A 240 2.59 21.88 -0.73
C ARG A 240 1.35 21.16 -1.21
N TYR A 241 1.04 20.06 -0.56
CA TYR A 241 -0.25 19.41 -0.66
C TYR A 241 -0.86 19.37 0.75
N GLY A 242 -1.92 20.14 0.93
CA GLY A 242 -2.67 20.24 2.17
C GLY A 242 -3.83 19.26 2.26
#